data_5b6358da9b1c4a0d485bbe5275987dd1
#
_entry.id   5b6358da9b1c4a0d485bbe5275987dd1
#
_cell.length_a   1.000
_cell.length_b   1.000
_cell.length_c   1.000
_cell.angle_alpha   90.00
_cell.angle_beta   90.00
_cell.angle_gamma   90.00
#
_symmetry.space_group_name_H-M   'P 1'
#
loop_
_entity.id
_entity.type
_entity.pdbx_description
1 polymer ?
#
loop_
_entity_poly.entity_id
_entity_poly.type
_entity_poly.pdbx_seq_one_letter_code
_entity_poly.pdbx_strand_id
1 'polypeptide(L)'
;MTKFKMNRTQFMLLTALNMLGSGILMLPAKVAQVGGIGLLSWFVVCLAAVAMAYAFANCGIYSKYRLGGLGAIAESAFGMPGSFLTNYIYSFSVVIANVAIATTAVGYLLGIFGIHADLGVVQCLTIALLWLSTLVNFAGVKAMGRLSAMTIWGILIPLLFVLCAAPFSFDTQVFAQNWNPRDLPVLSAVTATAP
;
A
#
# COMPACT_ATOMS: atom_id res chain seq x y z
N MET A 1 21.90 -19.73 17.93
CA MET A 1 21.12 -18.89 17.00
C MET A 1 19.86 -19.65 16.63
N THR A 2 18.73 -19.38 17.27
CA THR A 2 17.44 -19.98 16.98
C THR A 2 16.97 -19.45 15.64
N LYS A 3 16.99 -20.28 14.61
CA LYS A 3 16.39 -19.98 13.30
C LYS A 3 14.89 -19.82 13.49
N PHE A 4 14.41 -18.60 13.60
CA PHE A 4 13.00 -18.29 13.50
C PHE A 4 12.54 -18.62 12.05
N LYS A 5 12.01 -19.82 11.86
CA LYS A 5 11.35 -20.19 10.61
C LYS A 5 9.90 -19.65 10.69
N MET A 6 9.63 -18.58 9.97
CA MET A 6 8.25 -18.13 9.79
C MET A 6 7.45 -19.19 9.03
N ASN A 7 6.22 -19.44 9.50
CA ASN A 7 5.29 -20.32 8.79
C ASN A 7 4.82 -19.64 7.48
N ARG A 8 4.45 -20.42 6.47
CA ARG A 8 3.96 -19.89 5.18
C ARG A 8 2.81 -18.88 5.37
N THR A 9 1.86 -19.20 6.24
CA THR A 9 0.73 -18.32 6.55
C THR A 9 1.17 -17.00 7.18
N GLN A 10 2.13 -17.03 8.10
CA GLN A 10 2.69 -15.81 8.71
C GLN A 10 3.39 -14.94 7.67
N PHE A 11 4.13 -15.54 6.74
CA PHE A 11 4.79 -14.81 5.67
C PHE A 11 3.77 -14.20 4.70
N MET A 12 2.71 -14.94 4.33
CA MET A 12 1.63 -14.43 3.47
C MET A 12 0.91 -13.25 4.12
N LEU A 13 0.55 -13.38 5.40
CA LEU A 13 -0.09 -12.31 6.15
C LEU A 13 0.81 -11.07 6.25
N LEU A 14 2.09 -11.24 6.56
CA LEU A 14 3.03 -10.13 6.65
C LEU A 14 3.18 -9.41 5.29
N THR A 15 3.25 -10.16 4.20
CA THR A 15 3.33 -9.60 2.85
C THR A 15 2.04 -8.86 2.47
N ALA A 16 0.88 -9.45 2.73
CA ALA A 16 -0.41 -8.80 2.50
C ALA A 16 -0.53 -7.50 3.28
N LEU A 17 -0.06 -7.47 4.53
CA LEU A 17 -0.10 -6.30 5.40
C LEU A 17 0.84 -5.18 4.93
N ASN A 18 2.01 -5.54 4.41
CA ASN A 18 2.89 -4.54 3.78
C ASN A 18 2.28 -3.91 2.52
N MET A 19 1.36 -4.60 1.85
CA MET A 19 0.61 -4.07 0.71
C MET A 19 -0.58 -3.20 1.14
N LEU A 20 -1.11 -3.40 2.36
CA LEU A 20 -2.18 -2.60 2.94
C LEU A 20 -1.61 -1.24 3.39
N GLY A 21 -1.46 -0.31 2.47
CA GLY A 21 -1.03 1.05 2.77
C GLY A 21 -2.17 1.95 3.26
N SER A 22 -1.85 3.18 3.64
CA SER A 22 -2.81 4.20 4.07
C SER A 22 -3.90 4.49 3.02
N GLY A 23 -3.62 4.23 1.75
CA GLY A 23 -4.56 4.41 0.64
C GLY A 23 -5.82 3.55 0.73
N ILE A 24 -5.77 2.38 1.39
CA ILE A 24 -6.92 1.47 1.44
C ILE A 24 -8.12 2.09 2.20
N LEU A 25 -7.87 2.94 3.18
CA LEU A 25 -8.93 3.61 3.94
C LEU A 25 -9.61 4.73 3.14
N MET A 26 -8.87 5.37 2.23
CA MET A 26 -9.41 6.44 1.36
C MET A 26 -10.05 5.91 0.08
N LEU A 27 -9.76 4.69 -0.27
CA LEU A 27 -10.15 4.08 -1.53
C LEU A 27 -11.67 4.00 -1.73
N PRO A 28 -12.48 3.57 -0.73
CA PRO A 28 -13.93 3.57 -0.87
C PRO A 28 -14.52 4.96 -1.17
N ALA A 29 -13.99 6.00 -0.51
CA ALA A 29 -14.44 7.38 -0.74
C ALA A 29 -14.09 7.87 -2.15
N LYS A 30 -12.90 7.54 -2.67
CA LYS A 30 -12.50 7.88 -4.04
C LYS A 30 -13.31 7.11 -5.08
N VAL A 31 -13.54 5.82 -4.88
CA VAL A 31 -14.37 5.01 -5.79
C VAL A 31 -15.80 5.50 -5.81
N ALA A 32 -16.37 5.89 -4.67
CA ALA A 32 -17.69 6.48 -4.58
C ALA A 32 -17.85 7.78 -5.41
N GLN A 33 -16.78 8.58 -5.53
CA GLN A 33 -16.78 9.79 -6.34
C GLN A 33 -16.80 9.52 -7.85
N VAL A 34 -16.29 8.36 -8.28
CA VAL A 34 -16.27 7.94 -9.70
C VAL A 34 -17.56 7.18 -10.07
N GLY A 35 -18.20 6.58 -9.09
CA GLY A 35 -19.39 5.75 -9.25
C GLY A 35 -19.09 4.26 -9.42
N GLY A 36 -20.14 3.47 -9.66
CA GLY A 36 -20.07 2.02 -9.78
C GLY A 36 -19.11 1.53 -10.89
N ILE A 37 -18.89 2.33 -11.92
CA ILE A 37 -17.95 2.04 -13.02
C ILE A 37 -16.50 1.86 -12.52
N GLY A 38 -16.16 2.47 -11.37
CA GLY A 38 -14.87 2.29 -10.71
C GLY A 38 -14.57 0.83 -10.31
N LEU A 39 -15.60 0.00 -10.10
CA LEU A 39 -15.45 -1.43 -9.80
C LEU A 39 -14.83 -2.19 -10.98
N LEU A 40 -15.15 -1.81 -12.22
CA LEU A 40 -14.51 -2.40 -13.41
C LEU A 40 -13.02 -2.11 -13.46
N SER A 41 -12.64 -0.88 -13.13
CA SER A 41 -11.23 -0.48 -13.02
C SER A 41 -10.48 -1.32 -11.99
N TRP A 42 -11.11 -1.56 -10.86
CA TRP A 42 -10.56 -2.40 -9.80
C TRP A 42 -10.35 -3.84 -10.26
N PHE A 43 -11.29 -4.40 -10.98
CA PHE A 43 -11.16 -5.73 -11.53
C PHE A 43 -9.96 -5.85 -12.49
N VAL A 44 -9.81 -4.88 -13.40
CA VAL A 44 -8.67 -4.83 -14.34
C VAL A 44 -7.34 -4.70 -13.61
N VAL A 45 -7.26 -3.79 -12.63
CA VAL A 45 -6.04 -3.59 -11.82
C VAL A 45 -5.72 -4.83 -10.99
N CYS A 46 -6.72 -5.51 -10.45
CA CYS A 46 -6.54 -6.76 -9.71
C CYS A 46 -5.95 -7.86 -10.60
N LEU A 47 -6.44 -8.04 -11.83
CA LEU A 47 -5.87 -8.98 -12.78
C LEU A 47 -4.43 -8.64 -13.14
N ALA A 48 -4.13 -7.37 -13.38
CA ALA A 48 -2.78 -6.91 -13.64
C ALA A 48 -1.83 -7.16 -12.45
N ALA A 49 -2.30 -6.91 -11.23
CA ALA A 49 -1.54 -7.17 -10.01
C ALA A 49 -1.26 -8.66 -9.81
N VAL A 50 -2.23 -9.54 -10.08
CA VAL A 50 -2.05 -11.00 -10.02
C VAL A 50 -1.03 -11.47 -11.08
N ALA A 51 -1.12 -10.95 -12.31
CA ALA A 51 -0.15 -11.27 -13.36
C ALA A 51 1.27 -10.84 -12.98
N MET A 52 1.42 -9.65 -12.41
CA MET A 52 2.71 -9.14 -11.92
C MET A 52 3.24 -9.99 -10.75
N ALA A 53 2.39 -10.34 -9.79
CA ALA A 53 2.76 -11.22 -8.68
C ALA A 53 3.22 -12.60 -9.15
N TYR A 54 2.54 -13.16 -10.15
CA TYR A 54 2.92 -14.43 -10.79
C TYR A 54 4.29 -14.33 -11.48
N ALA A 55 4.54 -13.25 -12.22
CA ALA A 55 5.84 -13.02 -12.86
C ALA A 55 6.97 -12.93 -11.81
N PHE A 56 6.79 -12.16 -10.74
CA PHE A 56 7.77 -12.08 -9.65
C PHE A 56 7.99 -13.41 -8.92
N ALA A 57 6.93 -14.19 -8.71
CA ALA A 57 7.04 -15.50 -8.08
C ALA A 57 7.91 -16.46 -8.92
N ASN A 58 7.70 -16.47 -10.25
CA ASN A 58 8.55 -17.26 -11.15
C ASN A 58 10.00 -16.78 -11.15
N CYS A 59 10.24 -15.47 -11.23
CA CYS A 59 11.58 -14.91 -11.12
C CYS A 59 12.27 -15.32 -9.80
N GLY A 60 11.51 -15.32 -8.68
CA GLY A 60 12.01 -15.77 -7.39
C GLY A 60 12.41 -17.27 -7.36
N ILE A 61 11.73 -18.12 -8.11
CA ILE A 61 12.07 -19.54 -8.25
C ILE A 61 13.41 -19.72 -8.98
N TYR A 62 13.64 -18.95 -10.04
CA TYR A 62 14.89 -19.00 -10.81
C TYR A 62 16.07 -18.42 -10.04
N SER A 63 15.87 -17.40 -9.20
CA SER A 63 16.92 -16.79 -8.38
C SER A 63 17.12 -17.43 -7.01
N LYS A 64 16.61 -18.63 -6.79
CA LYS A 64 16.49 -19.35 -5.50
C LYS A 64 17.79 -19.45 -4.67
N TYR A 65 18.93 -19.34 -5.30
CA TYR A 65 20.25 -19.47 -4.65
C TYR A 65 20.99 -18.15 -4.47
N ARG A 66 20.41 -17.01 -4.89
CA ARG A 66 21.05 -15.71 -4.77
C ARG A 66 20.34 -14.86 -3.71
N LEU A 67 21.08 -14.44 -2.71
CA LEU A 67 20.62 -13.46 -1.71
C LEU A 67 20.75 -12.07 -2.32
N GLY A 68 19.66 -11.31 -2.41
CA GLY A 68 19.73 -9.94 -2.96
C GLY A 68 18.41 -9.36 -3.47
N GLY A 69 17.28 -10.06 -3.28
CA GLY A 69 15.96 -9.53 -3.65
C GLY A 69 15.83 -9.18 -5.13
N LEU A 70 15.27 -8.02 -5.42
CA LEU A 70 15.09 -7.53 -6.81
C LEU A 70 16.39 -7.38 -7.56
N GLY A 71 17.47 -6.94 -6.88
CA GLY A 71 18.79 -6.81 -7.48
C GLY A 71 19.36 -8.14 -7.95
N ALA A 72 19.14 -9.25 -7.22
CA ALA A 72 19.60 -10.57 -7.62
C ALA A 72 18.85 -11.10 -8.85
N ILE A 73 17.57 -10.79 -8.98
CA ILE A 73 16.78 -11.11 -10.17
C ILE A 73 17.33 -10.35 -11.39
N ALA A 74 17.57 -9.05 -11.24
CA ALA A 74 18.14 -8.21 -12.30
C ALA A 74 19.57 -8.64 -12.68
N GLU A 75 20.38 -9.09 -11.71
CA GLU A 75 21.72 -9.62 -11.96
C GLU A 75 21.69 -10.89 -12.80
N SER A 76 20.71 -11.75 -12.59
CA SER A 76 20.58 -12.98 -13.39
C SER A 76 20.26 -12.71 -14.86
N ALA A 77 19.60 -11.58 -15.18
CA ALA A 77 19.19 -11.20 -16.51
C ALA A 77 20.21 -10.25 -17.22
N PHE A 78 20.75 -9.29 -16.46
CA PHE A 78 21.55 -8.18 -17.02
C PHE A 78 22.95 -8.08 -16.40
N GLY A 79 23.34 -9.04 -15.56
CA GLY A 79 24.62 -9.00 -14.86
C GLY A 79 24.70 -7.93 -13.77
N MET A 80 25.92 -7.67 -13.29
CA MET A 80 26.21 -6.74 -12.20
C MET A 80 25.67 -5.30 -12.41
N PRO A 81 25.74 -4.71 -13.63
CA PRO A 81 25.16 -3.39 -13.89
C PRO A 81 23.63 -3.36 -13.66
N GLY A 82 22.93 -4.44 -14.04
CA GLY A 82 21.48 -4.56 -13.81
C GLY A 82 21.14 -4.59 -12.34
N SER A 83 21.91 -5.33 -11.54
CA SER A 83 21.74 -5.39 -10.08
C SER A 83 21.95 -4.01 -9.44
N PHE A 84 23.01 -3.32 -9.83
CA PHE A 84 23.32 -1.98 -9.31
C PHE A 84 22.21 -0.98 -9.64
N LEU A 85 21.79 -0.90 -10.89
CA LEU A 85 20.75 0.03 -11.34
C LEU A 85 19.41 -0.24 -10.64
N THR A 86 19.03 -1.50 -10.53
CA THR A 86 17.78 -1.88 -9.86
C THR A 86 17.78 -1.51 -8.38
N ASN A 87 18.85 -1.81 -7.66
CA ASN A 87 18.97 -1.47 -6.25
C ASN A 87 19.03 0.05 -6.03
N TYR A 88 19.69 0.78 -6.93
CA TYR A 88 19.76 2.23 -6.88
C TYR A 88 18.37 2.87 -7.04
N ILE A 89 17.65 2.52 -8.11
CA ILE A 89 16.29 3.02 -8.37
C ILE A 89 15.34 2.64 -7.23
N TYR A 90 15.43 1.40 -6.76
CA TYR A 90 14.61 0.93 -5.64
C TYR A 90 14.85 1.73 -4.36
N SER A 91 16.10 2.02 -4.03
CA SER A 91 16.45 2.81 -2.86
C SER A 91 15.87 4.22 -2.91
N PHE A 92 15.98 4.90 -4.04
CA PHE A 92 15.37 6.22 -4.24
C PHE A 92 13.84 6.16 -4.16
N SER A 93 13.22 5.15 -4.79
CA SER A 93 11.77 4.97 -4.76
C SER A 93 11.26 4.77 -3.34
N VAL A 94 11.96 3.98 -2.52
CA VAL A 94 11.59 3.76 -1.11
C VAL A 94 11.70 5.04 -0.29
N VAL A 95 12.74 5.86 -0.50
CA VAL A 95 12.87 7.15 0.21
C VAL A 95 11.69 8.06 -0.13
N ILE A 96 11.37 8.23 -1.41
CA ILE A 96 10.25 9.08 -1.85
C ILE A 96 8.92 8.54 -1.30
N ALA A 97 8.71 7.23 -1.36
CA ALA A 97 7.50 6.59 -0.86
C ALA A 97 7.33 6.80 0.66
N ASN A 98 8.40 6.68 1.45
CA ASN A 98 8.33 6.93 2.89
C ASN A 98 7.98 8.38 3.21
N VAL A 99 8.52 9.35 2.48
CA VAL A 99 8.16 10.76 2.64
C VAL A 99 6.69 10.99 2.31
N ALA A 100 6.19 10.42 1.22
CA ALA A 100 4.78 10.53 0.81
C ALA A 100 3.84 9.92 1.87
N ILE A 101 4.17 8.73 2.40
CA ILE A 101 3.40 8.09 3.47
C ILE A 101 3.39 8.93 4.74
N ALA A 102 4.55 9.46 5.15
CA ALA A 102 4.66 10.30 6.33
C ALA A 102 3.85 11.61 6.18
N THR A 103 3.92 12.26 5.03
CA THR A 103 3.14 13.47 4.74
C THR A 103 1.64 13.19 4.77
N THR A 104 1.22 12.05 4.20
CA THR A 104 -0.18 11.62 4.24
C THR A 104 -0.65 11.36 5.68
N ALA A 105 0.17 10.71 6.49
CA ALA A 105 -0.15 10.44 7.89
C ALA A 105 -0.30 11.74 8.71
N VAL A 106 0.57 12.73 8.48
CA VAL A 106 0.44 14.06 9.09
C VAL A 106 -0.84 14.75 8.63
N GLY A 107 -1.17 14.68 7.34
CA GLY A 107 -2.41 15.23 6.81
C GLY A 107 -3.66 14.64 7.47
N TYR A 108 -3.70 13.33 7.70
CA TYR A 108 -4.79 12.68 8.43
C TYR A 108 -4.86 13.11 9.89
N LEU A 109 -3.70 13.20 10.55
CA LEU A 109 -3.64 13.65 11.94
C LEU A 109 -4.22 15.06 12.09
N LEU A 110 -3.78 15.98 11.26
CA LEU A 110 -4.29 17.36 11.24
C LEU A 110 -5.79 17.43 10.92
N GLY A 111 -6.24 16.60 9.96
CA GLY A 111 -7.66 16.51 9.59
C GLY A 111 -8.54 16.01 10.74
N ILE A 112 -8.09 15.05 11.55
CA ILE A 112 -8.82 14.54 12.73
C ILE A 112 -8.99 15.67 13.77
N PHE A 113 -7.97 16.49 13.97
CA PHE A 113 -8.02 17.59 14.92
C PHE A 113 -8.64 18.89 14.35
N GLY A 114 -9.02 18.90 13.07
CA GLY A 114 -9.58 20.08 12.40
C GLY A 114 -8.59 21.25 12.29
N ILE A 115 -7.29 20.97 12.33
CA ILE A 115 -6.24 21.98 12.32
C ILE A 115 -5.86 22.27 10.86
N HIS A 116 -6.09 23.50 10.43
CA HIS A 116 -5.55 24.02 9.17
C HIS A 116 -4.13 24.51 9.41
N ALA A 117 -3.14 23.63 9.13
CA ALA A 117 -1.73 23.97 9.31
C ALA A 117 -1.14 24.53 8.01
N ASP A 118 -0.26 25.51 8.15
CA ASP A 118 0.54 26.02 7.05
C ASP A 118 1.52 24.96 6.53
N LEU A 119 1.93 25.07 5.26
CA LEU A 119 2.82 24.14 4.60
C LEU A 119 4.11 23.87 5.40
N GLY A 120 4.67 24.91 6.01
CA GLY A 120 5.86 24.79 6.85
C GLY A 120 5.67 23.89 8.07
N VAL A 121 4.50 23.99 8.73
CA VAL A 121 4.16 23.14 9.88
C VAL A 121 4.00 21.68 9.45
N VAL A 122 3.33 21.43 8.30
CA VAL A 122 3.17 20.07 7.75
C VAL A 122 4.54 19.45 7.46
N GLN A 123 5.46 20.21 6.87
CA GLN A 123 6.82 19.74 6.59
C GLN A 123 7.60 19.41 7.87
N CYS A 124 7.56 20.29 8.88
CA CYS A 124 8.22 20.04 10.17
C CYS A 124 7.67 18.79 10.86
N LEU A 125 6.35 18.60 10.88
CA LEU A 125 5.70 17.43 11.46
C LEU A 125 6.06 16.15 10.68
N THR A 126 6.16 16.23 9.35
CA THR A 126 6.57 15.10 8.51
C THR A 126 8.01 14.68 8.82
N ILE A 127 8.93 15.63 8.94
CA ILE A 127 10.32 15.37 9.32
C ILE A 127 10.38 14.77 10.73
N ALA A 128 9.65 15.32 11.69
CA ALA A 128 9.59 14.82 13.05
C ALA A 128 9.07 13.37 13.09
N LEU A 129 8.04 13.05 12.31
CA LEU A 129 7.48 11.70 12.20
C LEU A 129 8.48 10.71 11.60
N LEU A 130 9.23 11.11 10.57
CA LEU A 130 10.28 10.29 9.97
C LEU A 130 11.40 10.00 10.96
N TRP A 131 11.85 11.01 11.73
CA TRP A 131 12.84 10.82 12.77
C TRP A 131 12.33 9.91 13.89
N LEU A 132 11.09 10.12 14.34
CA LEU A 132 10.46 9.26 15.34
C LEU A 132 10.40 7.80 14.88
N SER A 133 9.99 7.55 13.63
CA SER A 133 9.94 6.22 13.04
C SER A 133 11.33 5.58 12.98
N THR A 134 12.36 6.37 12.67
CA THR A 134 13.74 5.92 12.64
C THR A 134 14.23 5.55 14.05
N LEU A 135 13.94 6.37 15.05
CA LEU A 135 14.28 6.09 16.46
C LEU A 135 13.61 4.82 16.96
N VAL A 136 12.32 4.62 16.64
CA VAL A 136 11.58 3.40 16.99
C VAL A 136 12.20 2.16 16.32
N ASN A 137 12.74 2.30 15.11
CA ASN A 137 13.44 1.21 14.42
C ASN A 137 14.71 0.75 15.15
N PHE A 138 15.43 1.65 15.84
CA PHE A 138 16.55 1.28 16.70
C PHE A 138 16.15 0.44 17.93
N ALA A 139 14.89 0.45 18.35
CA ALA A 139 14.39 -0.39 19.43
C ALA A 139 14.37 -1.91 19.09
N GLY A 140 14.66 -2.25 17.84
CA GLY A 140 14.88 -3.60 17.36
C GLY A 140 13.64 -4.31 16.82
N VAL A 141 13.89 -5.45 16.18
CA VAL A 141 12.89 -6.22 15.41
C VAL A 141 11.66 -6.64 16.24
N LYS A 142 11.84 -6.92 17.54
CA LYS A 142 10.73 -7.31 18.42
C LYS A 142 9.76 -6.16 18.69
N ALA A 143 10.28 -4.94 18.90
CA ALA A 143 9.45 -3.75 19.12
C ALA A 143 8.68 -3.40 17.83
N MET A 144 9.37 -3.43 16.69
CA MET A 144 8.76 -3.20 15.38
C MET A 144 7.68 -4.23 15.06
N GLY A 145 7.92 -5.51 15.33
CA GLY A 145 6.93 -6.56 15.11
C GLY A 145 5.67 -6.39 15.97
N ARG A 146 5.82 -5.94 17.23
CA ARG A 146 4.67 -5.66 18.11
C ARG A 146 3.90 -4.44 17.64
N LEU A 147 4.60 -3.36 17.26
CA LEU A 147 3.97 -2.15 16.74
C LEU A 147 3.21 -2.46 15.44
N SER A 148 3.83 -3.18 14.51
CA SER A 148 3.17 -3.64 13.28
C SER A 148 1.92 -4.45 13.57
N ALA A 149 1.97 -5.40 14.51
CA ALA A 149 0.81 -6.21 14.88
C ALA A 149 -0.34 -5.36 15.45
N MET A 150 -0.05 -4.33 16.25
CA MET A 150 -1.06 -3.39 16.74
C MET A 150 -1.68 -2.57 15.60
N THR A 151 -0.85 -2.05 14.70
CA THR A 151 -1.29 -1.25 13.55
C THR A 151 -2.19 -2.06 12.60
N ILE A 152 -1.91 -3.34 12.43
CA ILE A 152 -2.72 -4.26 11.62
C ILE A 152 -4.17 -4.32 12.11
N TRP A 153 -4.35 -4.53 13.41
CA TRP A 153 -5.70 -4.58 14.00
C TRP A 153 -6.42 -3.23 13.84
N GLY A 154 -5.69 -2.12 13.98
CA GLY A 154 -6.21 -0.78 13.75
C GLY A 154 -6.73 -0.56 12.32
N ILE A 155 -6.20 -1.25 11.31
CA ILE A 155 -6.66 -1.18 9.92
C ILE A 155 -7.76 -2.21 9.65
N LEU A 156 -7.60 -3.44 10.14
CA LEU A 156 -8.53 -4.53 9.85
C LEU A 156 -9.90 -4.33 10.50
N ILE A 157 -9.95 -3.82 11.73
CA ILE A 157 -11.22 -3.64 12.46
C ILE A 157 -12.16 -2.66 11.71
N PRO A 158 -11.75 -1.43 11.35
CA PRO A 158 -12.60 -0.54 10.58
C PRO A 158 -12.98 -1.10 9.21
N LEU A 159 -12.05 -1.78 8.54
CA LEU A 159 -12.30 -2.38 7.23
C LEU A 159 -13.36 -3.49 7.31
N LEU A 160 -13.24 -4.40 8.29
CA LEU A 160 -14.23 -5.45 8.53
C LEU A 160 -15.58 -4.86 8.92
N PHE A 161 -15.59 -3.82 9.75
CA PHE A 161 -16.82 -3.13 10.13
C PHE A 161 -17.55 -2.57 8.90
N VAL A 162 -16.85 -1.86 8.02
CA VAL A 162 -17.41 -1.35 6.76
C VAL A 162 -17.91 -2.49 5.87
N LEU A 163 -17.12 -3.56 5.74
CA LEU A 163 -17.50 -4.72 4.92
C LEU A 163 -18.76 -5.42 5.45
N CYS A 164 -18.91 -5.54 6.76
CA CYS A 164 -20.08 -6.13 7.38
C CYS A 164 -21.31 -5.20 7.35
N ALA A 165 -21.11 -3.89 7.45
CA ALA A 165 -22.18 -2.90 7.41
C ALA A 165 -22.71 -2.66 5.96
N ALA A 166 -21.84 -2.81 4.96
CA ALA A 166 -22.19 -2.54 3.56
C ALA A 166 -23.44 -3.27 3.06
N PRO A 167 -23.65 -4.57 3.30
CA PRO A 167 -24.86 -5.28 2.85
C PRO A 167 -26.16 -4.74 3.45
N PHE A 168 -26.11 -4.22 4.68
CA PHE A 168 -27.28 -3.69 5.39
C PHE A 168 -27.66 -2.28 4.94
N SER A 169 -26.69 -1.55 4.38
CA SER A 169 -26.88 -0.17 3.90
C SER A 169 -26.92 -0.07 2.38
N PHE A 170 -26.99 -1.21 1.68
CA PHE A 170 -26.98 -1.24 0.22
C PHE A 170 -28.34 -0.88 -0.35
N ASP A 171 -28.39 0.26 -1.06
CA ASP A 171 -29.58 0.70 -1.81
C ASP A 171 -29.34 0.51 -3.31
N THR A 172 -30.12 -0.38 -3.91
CA THR A 172 -30.02 -0.73 -5.33
C THR A 172 -30.38 0.46 -6.23
N GLN A 173 -31.30 1.33 -5.81
CA GLN A 173 -31.70 2.49 -6.60
C GLN A 173 -30.59 3.54 -6.64
N VAL A 174 -29.99 3.84 -5.48
CA VAL A 174 -28.86 4.75 -5.37
C VAL A 174 -27.67 4.23 -6.17
N PHE A 175 -27.40 2.92 -6.13
CA PHE A 175 -26.32 2.30 -6.89
C PHE A 175 -26.55 2.41 -8.40
N ALA A 176 -27.76 2.13 -8.88
CA ALA A 176 -28.09 2.21 -10.31
C ALA A 176 -28.01 3.65 -10.84
N GLN A 177 -28.49 4.63 -10.08
CA GLN A 177 -28.43 6.06 -10.46
C GLN A 177 -26.99 6.60 -10.48
N ASN A 178 -26.13 6.09 -9.61
CA ASN A 178 -24.74 6.51 -9.49
C ASN A 178 -23.75 5.52 -10.15
N TRP A 179 -24.21 4.75 -11.13
CA TRP A 179 -23.33 3.83 -11.86
C TRP A 179 -22.21 4.56 -12.59
N ASN A 180 -22.55 5.64 -13.29
CA ASN A 180 -21.58 6.47 -14.02
C ASN A 180 -22.00 7.96 -13.97
N PRO A 181 -21.86 8.63 -12.79
CA PRO A 181 -22.34 9.99 -12.60
C PRO A 181 -21.60 11.05 -13.42
N ARG A 182 -20.45 10.68 -14.02
CA ARG A 182 -19.60 11.58 -14.82
C ARG A 182 -19.59 11.25 -16.30
N ASP A 183 -20.43 10.32 -16.77
CA ASP A 183 -20.46 9.82 -18.15
C ASP A 183 -19.06 9.49 -18.72
N LEU A 184 -18.21 8.93 -17.87
CA LEU A 184 -16.84 8.58 -18.26
C LEU A 184 -16.85 7.34 -19.15
N PRO A 185 -16.12 7.34 -20.29
CA PRO A 185 -15.87 6.11 -21.01
C PRO A 185 -15.07 5.14 -20.12
N VAL A 186 -15.33 3.84 -20.27
CA VAL A 186 -14.74 2.77 -19.41
C VAL A 186 -13.22 2.89 -19.30
N LEU A 187 -12.57 3.29 -20.39
CA LEU A 187 -11.10 3.43 -20.42
C LEU A 187 -10.60 4.60 -19.55
N SER A 188 -11.34 5.72 -19.51
CA SER A 188 -10.98 6.87 -18.67
C SER A 188 -11.38 6.66 -17.21
N ALA A 189 -12.36 5.82 -16.92
CA ALA A 189 -12.68 5.43 -15.55
C ALA A 189 -11.52 4.65 -14.90
N VAL A 190 -10.79 3.85 -15.67
CA VAL A 190 -9.57 3.15 -15.18
C VAL A 190 -8.49 4.13 -14.79
N THR A 191 -8.31 5.22 -15.55
CA THR A 191 -7.29 6.24 -15.25
C THR A 191 -7.73 7.23 -14.17
N ALA A 192 -9.03 7.50 -14.06
CA ALA A 192 -9.58 8.40 -13.04
C ALA A 192 -9.52 7.85 -11.61
N THR A 193 -9.43 6.53 -11.46
CA THR A 193 -9.28 5.86 -10.16
C THR A 193 -7.82 5.61 -9.78
N ALA A 194 -6.88 5.89 -10.69
CA ALA A 194 -5.46 5.80 -10.38
C ALA A 194 -5.09 6.89 -9.36
N PRO A 195 -4.31 6.53 -8.32
CA PRO A 195 -3.89 7.45 -7.26
C PRO A 195 -2.92 8.52 -7.77
#